data_88e44606c2f71f182f17cdb1323a7423
#
_entry.id   88e44606c2f71f182f17cdb1323a7423
#
_cell.length_a   1.000
_cell.length_b   1.000
_cell.length_c   1.000
_cell.angle_alpha   90.00
_cell.angle_beta   90.00
_cell.angle_gamma   90.00
#
_symmetry.space_group_name_H-M   'P 1'
#
loop_
_entity.id
_entity.type
_entity.pdbx_description
1 polymer ?
#
loop_
_entity_poly.entity_id
_entity_poly.type
_entity_poly.pdbx_seq_one_letter_code
_entity_poly.pdbx_strand_id
1 'polypeptide(L)'
;MKKTLLSLLLTFFALCSYAQVDLSYYLPSGYTYDEAIPTPKEILGYEVGEWHVSHDQLVMYMKAVAEASDRVTFEETGRTYEKRPQVMLTISSPANLAKIGQIKADRKKLRDAGASVDIAKMPIVMFMGYSVHGNEPSGANASLLAAYHFAAAKEIAGDLDNMVLLLDPAINPDGLNRFASWVNTHKSYNMNGDPNNAEFNEAWPRGRTNHYWFDLNRDWLPVQHPESRNRVRVFQEWLPNIHLDFHEMGTNSSFFFQPGVPARNHPLTPLKNYELTKKIGTYHAKALDQIGSMYYSEEDFDDYYYGKGSTYPDVQGSIGILFEQASSRGHLQESVNGMLSFPFTIRNQFTANLSSFQAAKDMRQELNQFMKDFYKDIQKEVDSDVNKAYIFGSKEDDARSYHLADLILQHDIKVFSLNDDITVNGKEFQKENSYIVPADQPQYRLIKAMFETRNTFKDSLFYDISAWTYPMAFNLDYMALNSQILNLASVNEITKSSVDLAPGKVIGTAGAYQYAMEWTDYYAPKAAYKLMEADFQVRVATNEFSTADGKVYGRGTLLIGKGESGLDDQAFFNKLVEIAKESTVDIYGLTSGYTGGVNLGSPNMMHLEKPEIALLVEGGVDSYEAGEMCLN
;
A
#
# COMPACT_ATOMS: atom_id res chain seq x y z
N MET A 1 -52.94 16.29 39.58
CA MET A 1 -51.52 16.74 39.48
C MET A 1 -50.50 15.59 39.45
N LYS A 2 -50.42 14.65 40.39
CA LYS A 2 -49.42 13.55 40.36
C LYS A 2 -49.54 12.64 39.10
N LYS A 3 -50.73 12.33 38.62
CA LYS A 3 -50.94 11.50 37.43
C LYS A 3 -50.60 12.24 36.13
N THR A 4 -50.85 13.55 36.08
CA THR A 4 -50.49 14.39 34.91
C THR A 4 -48.97 14.61 34.85
N LEU A 5 -48.28 14.74 35.97
CA LEU A 5 -46.83 14.85 36.04
C LEU A 5 -46.12 13.56 35.59
N LEU A 6 -46.68 12.40 36.00
CA LEU A 6 -46.18 11.08 35.62
C LEU A 6 -46.38 10.80 34.11
N SER A 7 -47.51 11.24 33.54
CA SER A 7 -47.74 11.15 32.10
C SER A 7 -46.82 12.09 31.30
N LEU A 8 -46.53 13.30 31.78
CA LEU A 8 -45.55 14.21 31.15
C LEU A 8 -44.11 13.67 31.24
N LEU A 9 -43.73 13.07 32.38
CA LEU A 9 -42.43 12.41 32.53
C LEU A 9 -42.30 11.19 31.60
N LEU A 10 -43.35 10.35 31.48
CA LEU A 10 -43.36 9.22 30.55
C LEU A 10 -43.33 9.68 29.07
N THR A 11 -43.98 10.80 28.73
CA THR A 11 -43.93 11.38 27.37
C THR A 11 -42.54 11.99 27.09
N PHE A 12 -41.88 12.53 28.11
CA PHE A 12 -40.52 13.08 27.95
C PHE A 12 -39.46 11.95 27.84
N PHE A 13 -39.65 10.82 28.49
CA PHE A 13 -38.79 9.63 28.34
C PHE A 13 -39.01 8.90 27.01
N ALA A 14 -40.20 8.99 26.41
CA ALA A 14 -40.49 8.39 25.12
C ALA A 14 -39.93 9.22 23.90
N LEU A 15 -39.48 10.47 24.15
CA LEU A 15 -38.88 11.34 23.14
C LEU A 15 -37.34 11.26 23.08
N CYS A 16 -36.72 10.43 23.92
CA CYS A 16 -35.28 10.12 23.82
C CYS A 16 -35.02 8.88 22.97
N SER A 17 -35.87 8.55 21.99
CA SER A 17 -35.46 7.71 20.89
C SER A 17 -34.45 8.52 20.06
N TYR A 18 -33.22 8.05 19.94
CA TYR A 18 -32.28 8.59 18.96
C TYR A 18 -32.98 8.58 17.61
N ALA A 19 -33.36 9.76 17.12
CA ALA A 19 -33.97 9.87 15.82
C ALA A 19 -32.96 9.36 14.78
N GLN A 20 -33.37 8.37 14.00
CA GLN A 20 -32.61 7.93 12.84
C GLN A 20 -32.38 9.14 11.96
N VAL A 21 -31.11 9.41 11.60
CA VAL A 21 -30.77 10.52 10.71
C VAL A 21 -31.06 10.10 9.26
N ASP A 22 -31.54 11.05 8.47
CA ASP A 22 -31.73 10.87 7.03
C ASP A 22 -30.65 11.66 6.26
N LEU A 23 -30.72 11.63 4.92
CA LEU A 23 -29.75 12.32 4.06
C LEU A 23 -29.64 13.83 4.36
N SER A 24 -30.70 14.48 4.86
CA SER A 24 -30.66 15.93 5.15
C SER A 24 -29.70 16.31 6.26
N TYR A 25 -29.34 15.34 7.13
CA TYR A 25 -28.33 15.52 8.16
C TYR A 25 -26.92 15.67 7.59
N TYR A 26 -26.65 15.06 6.44
CA TYR A 26 -25.33 15.00 5.84
C TYR A 26 -25.17 16.01 4.69
N LEU A 27 -26.20 16.12 3.85
CA LEU A 27 -26.11 16.89 2.61
C LEU A 27 -26.09 18.40 2.88
N PRO A 28 -25.21 19.14 2.19
CA PRO A 28 -25.14 20.58 2.37
C PRO A 28 -26.41 21.26 1.86
N SER A 29 -26.84 22.33 2.55
CA SER A 29 -27.97 23.16 2.11
C SER A 29 -27.62 23.92 0.82
N GLY A 30 -28.66 24.22 0.03
CA GLY A 30 -28.51 25.02 -1.20
C GLY A 30 -28.19 24.21 -2.46
N TYR A 31 -28.19 22.88 -2.36
CA TYR A 31 -28.05 21.98 -3.51
C TYR A 31 -29.38 21.33 -3.87
N THR A 32 -29.60 21.15 -5.16
CA THR A 32 -30.69 20.33 -5.72
C THR A 32 -30.12 19.07 -6.35
N TYR A 33 -30.76 17.95 -6.09
CA TYR A 33 -30.29 16.65 -6.53
C TYR A 33 -31.14 16.11 -7.68
N ASP A 34 -30.50 15.39 -8.60
CA ASP A 34 -31.19 14.72 -9.69
C ASP A 34 -31.87 13.45 -9.14
N GLU A 35 -33.20 13.39 -9.23
CA GLU A 35 -34.01 12.27 -8.75
C GLU A 35 -33.77 10.96 -9.54
N ALA A 36 -33.14 11.04 -10.71
CA ALA A 36 -32.76 9.84 -11.48
C ALA A 36 -31.57 9.09 -10.85
N ILE A 37 -30.80 9.75 -10.00
CA ILE A 37 -29.65 9.13 -9.32
C ILE A 37 -30.11 8.51 -7.99
N PRO A 38 -29.97 7.20 -7.80
CA PRO A 38 -30.49 6.54 -6.61
C PRO A 38 -29.73 6.99 -5.33
N THR A 39 -30.50 7.26 -4.28
CA THR A 39 -29.95 7.48 -2.94
C THR A 39 -29.36 6.19 -2.37
N PRO A 40 -28.44 6.26 -1.40
CA PRO A 40 -27.96 5.06 -0.71
C PRO A 40 -29.09 4.22 -0.13
N LYS A 41 -30.10 4.84 0.47
CA LYS A 41 -31.27 4.14 1.04
C LYS A 41 -32.06 3.35 0.01
N GLU A 42 -32.27 3.89 -1.19
CA GLU A 42 -33.04 3.19 -2.24
C GLU A 42 -32.37 1.88 -2.70
N ILE A 43 -31.04 1.83 -2.66
CA ILE A 43 -30.27 0.64 -3.05
C ILE A 43 -30.02 -0.29 -1.85
N LEU A 44 -29.66 0.27 -0.69
CA LEU A 44 -29.23 -0.50 0.48
C LEU A 44 -30.41 -0.92 1.39
N GLY A 45 -31.55 -0.20 1.33
CA GLY A 45 -32.72 -0.45 2.14
C GLY A 45 -32.66 0.16 3.56
N TYR A 46 -31.62 0.95 3.88
CA TYR A 46 -31.45 1.60 5.17
C TYR A 46 -30.73 2.95 5.02
N GLU A 47 -30.84 3.83 6.02
CA GLU A 47 -30.16 5.13 6.00
C GLU A 47 -28.65 4.98 6.29
N VAL A 48 -27.84 5.85 5.67
CA VAL A 48 -26.39 5.88 5.92
C VAL A 48 -26.15 6.12 7.43
N GLY A 49 -25.30 5.29 8.03
CA GLY A 49 -25.01 5.34 9.46
C GLY A 49 -25.97 4.51 10.34
N GLU A 50 -27.03 3.93 9.77
CA GLU A 50 -27.88 2.98 10.48
C GLU A 50 -27.22 1.60 10.63
N TRP A 51 -26.52 1.17 9.61
CA TRP A 51 -25.70 -0.03 9.54
C TRP A 51 -24.34 0.31 8.97
N HIS A 52 -23.31 -0.44 9.34
CA HIS A 52 -22.00 -0.36 8.70
C HIS A 52 -22.07 -1.06 7.35
N VAL A 53 -21.73 -0.35 6.28
CA VAL A 53 -21.77 -0.91 4.92
C VAL A 53 -20.74 -2.02 4.76
N SER A 54 -21.17 -3.19 4.23
CA SER A 54 -20.25 -4.24 3.83
C SER A 54 -19.69 -3.97 2.43
N HIS A 55 -18.59 -4.63 2.08
CA HIS A 55 -17.93 -4.40 0.80
C HIS A 55 -18.83 -4.72 -0.41
N ASP A 56 -19.61 -5.79 -0.35
CA ASP A 56 -20.56 -6.17 -1.42
C ASP A 56 -21.67 -5.13 -1.61
N GLN A 57 -22.23 -4.61 -0.50
CA GLN A 57 -23.23 -3.54 -0.51
C GLN A 57 -22.62 -2.24 -1.09
N LEU A 58 -21.39 -1.93 -0.70
CA LEU A 58 -20.66 -0.77 -1.21
C LEU A 58 -20.47 -0.85 -2.73
N VAL A 59 -19.99 -1.98 -3.24
CA VAL A 59 -19.82 -2.21 -4.69
C VAL A 59 -21.17 -2.16 -5.43
N MET A 60 -22.22 -2.73 -4.85
CA MET A 60 -23.57 -2.68 -5.40
C MET A 60 -24.05 -1.24 -5.58
N TYR A 61 -23.87 -0.40 -4.56
CA TYR A 61 -24.24 1.00 -4.63
C TYR A 61 -23.41 1.78 -5.65
N MET A 62 -22.08 1.61 -5.67
CA MET A 62 -21.20 2.28 -6.63
C MET A 62 -21.54 1.96 -8.09
N LYS A 63 -21.93 0.71 -8.38
CA LYS A 63 -22.44 0.31 -9.70
C LYS A 63 -23.75 1.01 -10.04
N ALA A 64 -24.71 1.04 -9.11
CA ALA A 64 -26.00 1.67 -9.33
C ALA A 64 -25.86 3.17 -9.64
N VAL A 65 -24.97 3.88 -8.94
CA VAL A 65 -24.69 5.30 -9.22
C VAL A 65 -24.06 5.48 -10.60
N ALA A 66 -23.10 4.63 -10.97
CA ALA A 66 -22.44 4.72 -12.27
C ALA A 66 -23.37 4.38 -13.45
N GLU A 67 -24.31 3.46 -13.26
CA GLU A 67 -25.33 3.12 -14.26
C GLU A 67 -26.37 4.23 -14.45
N ALA A 68 -26.65 5.00 -13.39
CA ALA A 68 -27.65 6.06 -13.41
C ALA A 68 -27.12 7.43 -13.86
N SER A 69 -25.80 7.68 -13.80
CA SER A 69 -25.20 8.99 -14.03
C SER A 69 -24.27 9.00 -15.22
N ASP A 70 -24.43 9.95 -16.12
CA ASP A 70 -23.52 10.22 -17.24
C ASP A 70 -22.20 10.90 -16.80
N ARG A 71 -22.11 11.30 -15.53
CA ARG A 71 -20.91 11.91 -14.90
C ARG A 71 -19.99 10.87 -14.24
N VAL A 72 -20.37 9.61 -14.19
CA VAL A 72 -19.67 8.59 -13.40
C VAL A 72 -19.34 7.38 -14.27
N THR A 73 -18.09 6.91 -14.17
CA THR A 73 -17.73 5.59 -14.70
C THR A 73 -17.26 4.69 -13.57
N PHE A 74 -17.49 3.40 -13.69
CA PHE A 74 -17.09 2.36 -12.75
C PHE A 74 -16.00 1.49 -13.36
N GLU A 75 -14.93 1.24 -12.62
CA GLU A 75 -13.84 0.35 -13.03
C GLU A 75 -13.48 -0.61 -11.90
N GLU A 76 -13.27 -1.88 -12.21
CA GLU A 76 -12.59 -2.83 -11.33
C GLU A 76 -11.09 -2.70 -11.54
N THR A 77 -10.38 -2.16 -10.56
CA THR A 77 -8.95 -1.87 -10.65
C THR A 77 -8.06 -3.08 -10.33
N GLY A 78 -8.61 -4.11 -9.71
CA GLY A 78 -7.93 -5.34 -9.37
C GLY A 78 -8.70 -6.16 -8.33
N ARG A 79 -8.03 -7.14 -7.73
CA ARG A 79 -8.63 -8.03 -6.72
C ARG A 79 -7.69 -8.20 -5.53
N THR A 80 -8.31 -8.37 -4.35
CA THR A 80 -7.63 -8.71 -3.10
C THR A 80 -7.23 -10.18 -3.05
N TYR A 81 -6.56 -10.59 -1.98
CA TYR A 81 -6.28 -12.01 -1.70
C TYR A 81 -7.56 -12.85 -1.63
N GLU A 82 -8.64 -12.34 -1.01
CA GLU A 82 -9.95 -13.01 -0.93
C GLU A 82 -10.76 -12.88 -2.24
N LYS A 83 -10.15 -12.38 -3.32
CA LYS A 83 -10.76 -12.21 -4.65
C LYS A 83 -11.89 -11.18 -4.70
N ARG A 84 -12.03 -10.33 -3.67
CA ARG A 84 -12.95 -9.19 -3.73
C ARG A 84 -12.46 -8.16 -4.74
N PRO A 85 -13.36 -7.58 -5.55
CA PRO A 85 -12.97 -6.52 -6.48
C PRO A 85 -12.56 -5.25 -5.72
N GLN A 86 -11.43 -4.67 -6.08
CA GLN A 86 -11.14 -3.27 -5.79
C GLN A 86 -11.76 -2.42 -6.88
N VAL A 87 -12.48 -1.37 -6.52
CA VAL A 87 -13.28 -0.60 -7.47
C VAL A 87 -12.96 0.89 -7.39
N MET A 88 -13.09 1.57 -8.51
CA MET A 88 -12.87 3.00 -8.63
C MET A 88 -14.03 3.64 -9.39
N LEU A 89 -14.59 4.72 -8.85
CA LEU A 89 -15.41 5.64 -9.64
C LEU A 89 -14.54 6.77 -10.17
N THR A 90 -14.66 7.04 -11.47
CA THR A 90 -14.14 8.28 -12.06
C THR A 90 -15.33 9.21 -12.30
N ILE A 91 -15.33 10.35 -11.61
CA ILE A 91 -16.43 11.32 -11.65
C ILE A 91 -15.92 12.62 -12.28
N SER A 92 -16.58 13.06 -13.35
CA SER A 92 -16.25 14.30 -14.08
C SER A 92 -17.41 14.70 -14.98
N SER A 93 -17.27 15.81 -15.74
CA SER A 93 -18.26 16.09 -16.79
C SER A 93 -18.26 15.03 -17.89
N PRO A 94 -19.39 14.76 -18.55
CA PRO A 94 -19.46 13.81 -19.68
C PRO A 94 -18.43 14.11 -20.77
N ALA A 95 -18.14 15.41 -21.01
CA ALA A 95 -17.14 15.85 -21.96
C ALA A 95 -15.70 15.46 -21.56
N ASN A 96 -15.39 15.43 -20.26
CA ASN A 96 -14.11 14.95 -19.76
C ASN A 96 -14.02 13.42 -19.78
N LEU A 97 -15.10 12.73 -19.38
CA LEU A 97 -15.14 11.27 -19.42
C LEU A 97 -14.90 10.72 -20.83
N ALA A 98 -15.46 11.38 -21.86
CA ALA A 98 -15.24 11.00 -23.26
C ALA A 98 -13.78 11.13 -23.74
N LYS A 99 -12.92 11.87 -23.01
CA LYS A 99 -11.51 12.14 -23.37
C LYS A 99 -10.51 11.78 -22.26
N ILE A 100 -10.88 10.87 -21.34
CA ILE A 100 -10.07 10.46 -20.20
C ILE A 100 -8.64 10.06 -20.61
N GLY A 101 -8.50 9.31 -21.71
CA GLY A 101 -7.17 8.91 -22.23
C GLY A 101 -6.30 10.13 -22.57
N GLN A 102 -6.87 11.17 -23.16
CA GLN A 102 -6.15 12.40 -23.46
C GLN A 102 -5.78 13.15 -22.19
N ILE A 103 -6.68 13.23 -21.20
CA ILE A 103 -6.40 13.87 -19.90
C ILE A 103 -5.23 13.16 -19.21
N LYS A 104 -5.25 11.82 -19.12
CA LYS A 104 -4.13 11.04 -18.57
C LYS A 104 -2.82 11.31 -19.32
N ALA A 105 -2.85 11.32 -20.66
CA ALA A 105 -1.67 11.60 -21.49
C ALA A 105 -1.10 13.01 -21.28
N ASP A 106 -1.98 14.02 -21.16
CA ASP A 106 -1.54 15.40 -20.93
C ASP A 106 -0.96 15.58 -19.51
N ARG A 107 -1.48 14.88 -18.53
CA ARG A 107 -0.92 14.87 -17.17
C ARG A 107 0.47 14.24 -17.12
N LYS A 108 0.69 13.13 -17.84
CA LYS A 108 2.02 12.51 -17.95
C LYS A 108 3.08 13.45 -18.52
N LYS A 109 2.69 14.40 -19.39
CA LYS A 109 3.61 15.43 -19.90
C LYS A 109 4.13 16.38 -18.82
N LEU A 110 3.44 16.51 -17.66
CA LEU A 110 3.96 17.28 -16.52
C LEU A 110 5.29 16.75 -15.99
N ARG A 111 5.54 15.45 -16.17
CA ARG A 111 6.80 14.79 -15.78
C ARG A 111 7.98 15.14 -16.70
N ASP A 112 7.72 15.70 -17.86
CA ASP A 112 8.74 16.19 -18.78
C ASP A 112 8.95 17.69 -18.56
N ALA A 113 10.08 18.05 -17.95
CA ALA A 113 10.43 19.43 -17.63
C ALA A 113 10.47 20.36 -18.87
N GLY A 114 10.71 19.78 -20.07
CA GLY A 114 10.75 20.49 -21.36
C GLY A 114 9.39 20.61 -22.05
N ALA A 115 8.37 19.85 -21.60
CA ALA A 115 7.09 19.82 -22.29
C ALA A 115 6.28 21.11 -22.10
N SER A 116 5.68 21.57 -23.19
CA SER A 116 4.69 22.66 -23.14
C SER A 116 3.33 22.10 -22.74
N VAL A 117 2.84 22.47 -21.56
CA VAL A 117 1.54 22.05 -21.02
C VAL A 117 0.72 23.28 -20.69
N ASP A 118 -0.52 23.36 -21.22
CA ASP A 118 -1.48 24.42 -20.91
C ASP A 118 -2.19 24.13 -19.59
N ILE A 119 -1.59 24.57 -18.50
CA ILE A 119 -2.09 24.39 -17.13
C ILE A 119 -3.47 25.02 -16.94
N ALA A 120 -3.75 26.13 -17.64
CA ALA A 120 -5.03 26.84 -17.49
C ALA A 120 -6.22 25.98 -17.95
N LYS A 121 -6.00 25.09 -18.93
CA LYS A 121 -7.02 24.16 -19.45
C LYS A 121 -6.99 22.77 -18.80
N MET A 122 -5.98 22.47 -18.00
CA MET A 122 -5.85 21.16 -17.40
C MET A 122 -6.83 20.99 -16.24
N PRO A 123 -7.68 19.94 -16.26
CA PRO A 123 -8.49 19.60 -15.09
C PRO A 123 -7.60 19.24 -13.91
N ILE A 124 -8.03 19.61 -12.70
CA ILE A 124 -7.42 19.10 -11.47
C ILE A 124 -7.90 17.68 -11.24
N VAL A 125 -7.02 16.82 -10.73
CA VAL A 125 -7.37 15.45 -10.34
C VAL A 125 -7.25 15.31 -8.83
N MET A 126 -8.34 14.86 -8.19
CA MET A 126 -8.41 14.58 -6.76
C MET A 126 -8.73 13.10 -6.55
N PHE A 127 -7.89 12.40 -5.81
CA PHE A 127 -8.08 11.01 -5.42
C PHE A 127 -8.62 10.96 -4.00
N MET A 128 -9.71 10.24 -3.78
CA MET A 128 -10.35 10.03 -2.48
C MET A 128 -10.21 8.56 -2.11
N GLY A 129 -9.30 8.25 -1.18
CA GLY A 129 -9.03 6.90 -0.71
C GLY A 129 -9.64 6.63 0.65
N TYR A 130 -10.54 5.64 0.74
CA TYR A 130 -11.23 5.30 1.96
C TYR A 130 -10.90 3.90 2.44
N SER A 131 -10.98 3.71 3.76
CA SER A 131 -10.93 2.39 4.40
C SER A 131 -9.70 1.56 4.03
N VAL A 132 -8.51 2.18 4.05
CA VAL A 132 -7.25 1.43 3.99
C VAL A 132 -7.10 0.56 5.25
N HIS A 133 -7.63 1.02 6.37
CA HIS A 133 -7.91 0.22 7.54
C HIS A 133 -9.39 -0.10 7.60
N GLY A 134 -9.73 -1.40 7.51
CA GLY A 134 -11.13 -1.80 7.37
C GLY A 134 -12.00 -1.52 8.60
N ASN A 135 -11.39 -1.39 9.79
CA ASN A 135 -12.10 -1.06 11.03
C ASN A 135 -12.11 0.45 11.36
N GLU A 136 -11.89 1.28 10.35
CA GLU A 136 -12.06 2.73 10.39
C GLU A 136 -13.21 3.10 9.43
N PRO A 137 -14.47 2.82 9.80
CA PRO A 137 -15.57 2.65 8.86
C PRO A 137 -16.23 3.94 8.38
N SER A 138 -16.05 5.07 9.09
CA SER A 138 -16.78 6.30 8.73
C SER A 138 -16.41 6.80 7.33
N GLY A 139 -15.16 6.60 6.88
CA GLY A 139 -14.72 6.93 5.54
C GLY A 139 -15.49 6.14 4.47
N ALA A 140 -15.54 4.81 4.55
CA ALA A 140 -16.26 3.97 3.59
C ALA A 140 -17.75 4.34 3.52
N ASN A 141 -18.38 4.64 4.65
CA ASN A 141 -19.79 5.07 4.69
C ASN A 141 -19.95 6.50 4.14
N ALA A 142 -18.99 7.42 4.36
CA ALA A 142 -18.97 8.74 3.75
C ALA A 142 -18.79 8.69 2.23
N SER A 143 -18.13 7.65 1.69
CA SER A 143 -17.98 7.45 0.25
C SER A 143 -19.31 7.25 -0.47
N LEU A 144 -20.32 6.66 0.21
CA LEU A 144 -21.69 6.56 -0.33
C LEU A 144 -22.31 7.94 -0.57
N LEU A 145 -22.13 8.85 0.41
CA LEU A 145 -22.60 10.24 0.32
C LEU A 145 -21.83 11.03 -0.74
N ALA A 146 -20.51 10.84 -0.82
CA ALA A 146 -19.67 11.47 -1.81
C ALA A 146 -20.07 11.04 -3.24
N ALA A 147 -20.25 9.73 -3.47
CA ALA A 147 -20.70 9.20 -4.76
C ALA A 147 -22.07 9.79 -5.16
N TYR A 148 -23.04 9.81 -4.23
CA TYR A 148 -24.35 10.43 -4.46
C TYR A 148 -24.24 11.91 -4.77
N HIS A 149 -23.55 12.68 -3.91
CA HIS A 149 -23.46 14.13 -4.05
C HIS A 149 -22.80 14.53 -5.38
N PHE A 150 -21.66 13.96 -5.71
CA PHE A 150 -20.94 14.31 -6.93
C PHE A 150 -21.62 13.83 -8.21
N ALA A 151 -22.42 12.76 -8.14
CA ALA A 151 -23.23 12.30 -9.27
C ALA A 151 -24.51 13.11 -9.47
N ALA A 152 -25.21 13.48 -8.37
CA ALA A 152 -26.58 13.96 -8.41
C ALA A 152 -26.72 15.49 -8.24
N ALA A 153 -25.79 16.17 -7.54
CA ALA A 153 -25.91 17.61 -7.30
C ALA A 153 -25.81 18.41 -8.60
N LYS A 154 -26.82 19.25 -8.87
CA LYS A 154 -26.92 19.99 -10.15
C LYS A 154 -25.98 21.18 -10.19
N GLU A 155 -25.74 21.82 -9.06
CA GLU A 155 -24.96 23.06 -8.94
C GLU A 155 -23.47 22.86 -9.22
N ILE A 156 -22.94 21.64 -9.03
CA ILE A 156 -21.52 21.32 -9.29
C ILE A 156 -21.22 20.93 -10.75
N ALA A 157 -22.24 20.82 -11.59
CA ALA A 157 -22.07 20.34 -12.97
C ALA A 157 -21.00 21.10 -13.75
N GLY A 158 -20.98 22.42 -13.66
CA GLY A 158 -19.98 23.28 -14.32
C GLY A 158 -18.59 23.18 -13.69
N ASP A 159 -18.49 22.85 -12.40
CA ASP A 159 -17.20 22.66 -11.73
C ASP A 159 -16.49 21.40 -12.23
N LEU A 160 -17.25 20.36 -12.53
CA LEU A 160 -16.74 19.08 -13.05
C LEU A 160 -16.11 19.21 -14.44
N ASP A 161 -16.35 20.27 -15.20
CA ASP A 161 -15.63 20.54 -16.46
C ASP A 161 -14.12 20.77 -16.24
N ASN A 162 -13.75 21.20 -15.04
CA ASN A 162 -12.37 21.48 -14.65
C ASN A 162 -11.80 20.50 -13.64
N MET A 163 -12.51 19.41 -13.34
CA MET A 163 -12.13 18.46 -12.30
C MET A 163 -12.35 17.01 -12.73
N VAL A 164 -11.48 16.13 -12.26
CA VAL A 164 -11.67 14.69 -12.27
C VAL A 164 -11.52 14.19 -10.83
N LEU A 165 -12.54 13.54 -10.33
CA LEU A 165 -12.56 12.93 -9.01
C LEU A 165 -12.42 11.43 -9.16
N LEU A 166 -11.47 10.86 -8.45
CA LEU A 166 -11.25 9.41 -8.34
C LEU A 166 -11.70 8.99 -6.95
N LEU A 167 -12.68 8.12 -6.87
CA LEU A 167 -13.24 7.66 -5.61
C LEU A 167 -12.97 6.15 -5.47
N ASP A 168 -12.06 5.80 -4.57
CA ASP A 168 -11.80 4.42 -4.14
C ASP A 168 -12.51 4.18 -2.81
N PRO A 169 -13.69 3.54 -2.81
CA PRO A 169 -14.55 3.48 -1.64
C PRO A 169 -14.04 2.53 -0.55
N ALA A 170 -13.15 1.60 -0.89
CA ALA A 170 -12.53 0.67 0.05
C ALA A 170 -11.21 0.14 -0.49
N ILE A 171 -10.11 0.74 -0.06
CA ILE A 171 -8.75 0.30 -0.40
C ILE A 171 -8.48 -1.11 0.17
N ASN A 172 -9.09 -1.44 1.31
CA ASN A 172 -8.99 -2.74 1.98
C ASN A 172 -10.37 -3.45 2.07
N PRO A 173 -10.84 -4.05 0.98
CA PRO A 173 -12.13 -4.77 0.96
C PRO A 173 -12.23 -5.89 2.00
N ASP A 174 -11.15 -6.63 2.24
CA ASP A 174 -11.14 -7.80 3.12
C ASP A 174 -11.27 -7.37 4.59
N GLY A 175 -10.51 -6.34 4.98
CA GLY A 175 -10.59 -5.76 6.32
C GLY A 175 -11.93 -5.10 6.60
N LEU A 176 -12.45 -4.31 5.65
CA LEU A 176 -13.76 -3.67 5.76
C LEU A 176 -14.87 -4.71 5.96
N ASN A 177 -14.89 -5.77 5.16
CA ASN A 177 -15.91 -6.80 5.26
C ASN A 177 -15.85 -7.56 6.59
N ARG A 178 -14.64 -7.83 7.10
CA ARG A 178 -14.42 -8.47 8.39
C ARG A 178 -14.98 -7.61 9.52
N PHE A 179 -14.68 -6.31 9.52
CA PHE A 179 -15.18 -5.37 10.52
C PHE A 179 -16.70 -5.19 10.44
N ALA A 180 -17.25 -4.91 9.26
CA ALA A 180 -18.69 -4.70 9.07
C ALA A 180 -19.49 -5.92 9.54
N SER A 181 -19.02 -7.14 9.27
CA SER A 181 -19.63 -8.37 9.75
C SER A 181 -19.65 -8.44 11.29
N TRP A 182 -18.54 -8.09 11.93
CA TRP A 182 -18.44 -8.07 13.40
C TRP A 182 -19.40 -7.06 14.03
N VAL A 183 -19.27 -5.80 13.66
CA VAL A 183 -20.00 -4.69 14.28
C VAL A 183 -21.50 -4.81 14.08
N ASN A 184 -21.95 -5.22 12.88
CA ASN A 184 -23.36 -5.40 12.58
C ASN A 184 -23.98 -6.60 13.31
N THR A 185 -23.22 -7.69 13.49
CA THR A 185 -23.68 -8.86 14.25
C THR A 185 -23.87 -8.54 15.73
N HIS A 186 -23.06 -7.62 16.29
CA HIS A 186 -23.10 -7.24 17.69
C HIS A 186 -23.94 -5.98 17.97
N LYS A 187 -24.56 -5.40 16.95
CA LYS A 187 -25.44 -4.23 17.12
C LYS A 187 -26.63 -4.56 18.01
N SER A 188 -26.74 -3.81 19.11
CA SER A 188 -27.88 -3.91 20.01
C SER A 188 -29.11 -3.21 19.44
N TYR A 189 -30.32 -3.75 19.66
CA TYR A 189 -31.56 -3.09 19.25
C TYR A 189 -31.71 -1.70 19.86
N ASN A 190 -31.42 -1.58 21.15
CA ASN A 190 -31.25 -0.30 21.83
C ASN A 190 -29.74 -0.01 21.86
N MET A 191 -29.31 1.05 21.21
CA MET A 191 -27.88 1.40 21.15
C MET A 191 -27.31 1.56 22.56
N ASN A 192 -26.16 0.94 22.81
CA ASN A 192 -25.47 0.96 24.08
C ASN A 192 -24.04 1.49 23.84
N GLY A 193 -23.73 2.66 24.43
CA GLY A 193 -22.43 3.31 24.28
C GLY A 193 -21.34 2.84 25.23
N ASP A 194 -21.60 1.82 26.09
CA ASP A 194 -20.60 1.29 27.02
C ASP A 194 -19.38 0.74 26.26
N PRO A 195 -18.16 1.29 26.48
CA PRO A 195 -16.95 0.86 25.79
C PRO A 195 -16.60 -0.62 25.95
N ASN A 196 -17.17 -1.31 26.96
CA ASN A 196 -16.98 -2.74 27.18
C ASN A 196 -17.94 -3.63 26.36
N ASN A 197 -18.86 -3.03 25.58
CA ASN A 197 -19.76 -3.81 24.73
C ASN A 197 -18.93 -4.57 23.67
N ALA A 198 -19.36 -5.78 23.34
CA ALA A 198 -18.73 -6.63 22.31
C ALA A 198 -18.66 -5.94 20.93
N GLU A 199 -19.59 -5.04 20.61
CA GLU A 199 -19.62 -4.27 19.38
C GLU A 199 -18.29 -3.52 19.13
N PHE A 200 -17.69 -2.93 20.18
CA PHE A 200 -16.46 -2.13 20.10
C PHE A 200 -15.18 -2.95 20.30
N ASN A 201 -15.32 -4.22 20.67
CA ASN A 201 -14.21 -5.11 20.99
C ASN A 201 -14.10 -6.25 19.98
N GLU A 202 -13.58 -5.92 18.81
CA GLU A 202 -13.39 -6.87 17.72
C GLU A 202 -12.57 -8.09 18.15
N ALA A 203 -13.03 -9.27 17.74
CA ALA A 203 -12.23 -10.47 17.87
C ALA A 203 -10.95 -10.37 17.01
N TRP A 204 -9.89 -11.03 17.49
CA TRP A 204 -8.66 -11.19 16.73
C TRP A 204 -8.94 -11.81 15.33
N PRO A 205 -8.28 -11.37 14.26
CA PRO A 205 -7.20 -10.38 14.14
C PRO A 205 -7.69 -8.93 13.99
N ARG A 206 -8.97 -8.63 14.14
CA ARG A 206 -9.63 -7.34 13.90
C ARG A 206 -9.71 -6.99 12.40
N GLY A 207 -10.43 -5.92 12.08
CA GLY A 207 -10.67 -5.50 10.70
C GLY A 207 -9.64 -4.53 10.13
N ARG A 208 -8.59 -4.13 10.87
CA ARG A 208 -7.63 -3.13 10.41
C ARG A 208 -6.89 -3.57 9.15
N THR A 209 -6.37 -4.77 9.14
CA THR A 209 -5.43 -5.31 8.16
C THR A 209 -6.11 -6.03 6.99
N ASN A 210 -5.34 -6.35 5.94
CA ASN A 210 -5.81 -7.17 4.82
C ASN A 210 -6.03 -8.65 5.23
N HIS A 211 -6.17 -9.56 4.25
CA HIS A 211 -6.36 -10.99 4.50
C HIS A 211 -5.24 -11.63 5.34
N TYR A 212 -3.99 -11.34 4.99
CA TYR A 212 -2.81 -11.87 5.70
C TYR A 212 -2.29 -10.95 6.80
N TRP A 213 -3.14 -10.09 7.31
CA TRP A 213 -2.93 -9.22 8.47
C TRP A 213 -1.84 -8.17 8.31
N PHE A 214 -1.56 -7.73 7.08
CA PHE A 214 -0.65 -6.62 6.80
C PHE A 214 -1.37 -5.28 6.79
N ASP A 215 -0.68 -4.25 7.30
CA ASP A 215 -1.14 -2.86 7.23
C ASP A 215 -0.90 -2.28 5.83
N LEU A 216 -1.95 -2.14 5.05
CA LEU A 216 -1.86 -1.59 3.69
C LEU A 216 -1.47 -0.11 3.67
N ASN A 217 -1.57 0.61 4.80
CA ASN A 217 -1.06 1.98 4.91
C ASN A 217 0.42 2.06 5.35
N ARG A 218 1.14 0.94 5.24
CA ARG A 218 2.61 0.87 5.29
C ARG A 218 3.19 0.33 3.97
N ASP A 219 2.33 -0.04 3.02
CA ASP A 219 2.68 -0.76 1.79
C ASP A 219 2.59 0.09 0.51
N TRP A 220 2.50 1.43 0.59
CA TRP A 220 2.54 2.30 -0.58
C TRP A 220 3.91 2.32 -1.27
N LEU A 221 5.00 2.17 -0.52
CA LEU A 221 6.36 2.15 -1.04
C LEU A 221 6.89 0.71 -1.24
N PRO A 222 6.69 -0.24 -0.30
CA PRO A 222 7.10 -1.63 -0.50
C PRO A 222 6.33 -2.38 -1.58
N VAL A 223 5.05 -2.07 -1.78
CA VAL A 223 4.17 -2.60 -2.84
C VAL A 223 4.16 -4.13 -2.90
N GLN A 224 4.13 -4.78 -1.74
CA GLN A 224 4.20 -6.24 -1.64
C GLN A 224 2.87 -6.92 -1.93
N HIS A 225 1.76 -6.26 -1.59
CA HIS A 225 0.42 -6.84 -1.66
C HIS A 225 -0.32 -6.48 -2.95
N PRO A 226 -1.20 -7.36 -3.47
CA PRO A 226 -1.96 -7.09 -4.69
C PRO A 226 -2.81 -5.81 -4.57
N GLU A 227 -3.37 -5.53 -3.39
CA GLU A 227 -4.13 -4.31 -3.12
C GLU A 227 -3.28 -3.05 -3.36
N SER A 228 -2.05 -3.06 -2.89
CA SER A 228 -1.11 -1.94 -3.06
C SER A 228 -0.63 -1.81 -4.50
N ARG A 229 -0.33 -2.92 -5.18
CA ARG A 229 0.06 -2.93 -6.60
C ARG A 229 -1.03 -2.33 -7.48
N ASN A 230 -2.29 -2.68 -7.24
CA ASN A 230 -3.43 -2.14 -7.97
C ASN A 230 -3.57 -0.62 -7.74
N ARG A 231 -3.50 -0.17 -6.50
CA ARG A 231 -3.62 1.22 -6.09
C ARG A 231 -2.50 2.10 -6.63
N VAL A 232 -1.24 1.67 -6.48
CA VAL A 232 -0.08 2.42 -6.99
C VAL A 232 -0.12 2.53 -8.51
N ARG A 233 -0.54 1.47 -9.23
CA ARG A 233 -0.76 1.53 -10.68
C ARG A 233 -1.75 2.62 -11.05
N VAL A 234 -2.90 2.69 -10.39
CA VAL A 234 -3.90 3.74 -10.63
C VAL A 234 -3.33 5.12 -10.34
N PHE A 235 -2.61 5.28 -9.22
CA PHE A 235 -1.95 6.53 -8.88
C PHE A 235 -0.96 6.97 -9.98
N GLN A 236 -0.12 6.07 -10.47
CA GLN A 236 0.87 6.36 -11.54
C GLN A 236 0.22 6.67 -12.89
N GLU A 237 -0.96 6.10 -13.16
CA GLU A 237 -1.73 6.40 -14.37
C GLU A 237 -2.32 7.81 -14.35
N TRP A 238 -2.79 8.27 -13.19
CA TRP A 238 -3.54 9.50 -13.05
C TRP A 238 -2.72 10.69 -12.57
N LEU A 239 -1.70 10.50 -11.75
CA LEU A 239 -0.90 11.54 -11.12
C LEU A 239 -1.81 12.62 -10.48
N PRO A 240 -2.59 12.29 -9.44
CA PRO A 240 -3.53 13.22 -8.84
C PRO A 240 -2.80 14.45 -8.27
N ASN A 241 -3.46 15.61 -8.24
CA ASN A 241 -2.92 16.79 -7.58
C ASN A 241 -3.09 16.73 -6.07
N ILE A 242 -4.20 16.13 -5.63
CA ILE A 242 -4.53 15.91 -4.21
C ILE A 242 -4.89 14.44 -4.04
N HIS A 243 -4.38 13.84 -2.98
CA HIS A 243 -4.75 12.51 -2.51
C HIS A 243 -5.26 12.59 -1.07
N LEU A 244 -6.50 12.19 -0.85
CA LEU A 244 -7.14 12.16 0.46
C LEU A 244 -7.06 10.75 1.04
N ASP A 245 -6.57 10.63 2.26
CA ASP A 245 -6.40 9.38 3.00
C ASP A 245 -7.25 9.43 4.28
N PHE A 246 -8.42 8.76 4.24
CA PHE A 246 -9.44 8.84 5.28
C PHE A 246 -9.28 7.75 6.33
N HIS A 247 -9.02 8.18 7.57
CA HIS A 247 -8.75 7.33 8.74
C HIS A 247 -9.60 7.65 9.95
N GLU A 248 -9.46 6.80 10.97
CA GLU A 248 -10.00 7.03 12.31
C GLU A 248 -8.95 6.75 13.39
N MET A 249 -8.93 7.61 14.38
CA MET A 249 -8.10 7.49 15.58
C MET A 249 -8.93 7.05 16.81
N GLY A 250 -8.33 7.07 17.99
CA GLY A 250 -9.02 6.68 19.23
C GLY A 250 -10.28 7.49 19.53
N THR A 251 -11.28 6.86 20.12
CA THR A 251 -12.61 7.43 20.45
C THR A 251 -12.53 8.71 21.29
N ASN A 252 -11.54 8.81 22.20
CA ASN A 252 -11.34 9.96 23.09
C ASN A 252 -10.52 11.09 22.45
N SER A 253 -10.75 11.36 21.16
CA SER A 253 -10.11 12.42 20.40
C SER A 253 -11.16 13.31 19.70
N SER A 254 -10.77 14.04 18.66
CA SER A 254 -11.66 14.90 17.86
C SER A 254 -11.51 14.60 16.38
N PHE A 255 -11.14 15.57 15.56
CA PHE A 255 -10.82 15.40 14.15
C PHE A 255 -9.44 16.00 13.87
N PHE A 256 -8.58 15.26 13.21
CA PHE A 256 -7.30 15.76 12.73
C PHE A 256 -7.30 15.86 11.20
N PHE A 257 -6.61 16.88 10.68
CA PHE A 257 -6.24 16.97 9.27
C PHE A 257 -4.83 17.54 9.12
N GLN A 258 -4.08 17.02 8.15
CA GLN A 258 -2.76 17.54 7.83
C GLN A 258 -2.78 19.04 7.45
N PRO A 259 -1.63 19.76 7.64
CA PRO A 259 -0.29 19.20 7.90
C PRO A 259 -0.11 18.71 9.33
N GLY A 260 0.83 17.75 9.50
CA GLY A 260 1.29 17.31 10.81
C GLY A 260 2.39 18.21 11.37
N VAL A 261 3.22 17.66 12.28
CA VAL A 261 4.30 18.40 12.93
C VAL A 261 5.34 18.86 11.90
N PRO A 262 5.61 20.18 11.77
CA PRO A 262 6.47 20.72 10.70
C PRO A 262 7.89 20.14 10.67
N ALA A 263 8.46 19.80 11.84
CA ALA A 263 9.82 19.24 11.95
C ALA A 263 9.90 17.77 11.53
N ARG A 264 8.75 17.09 11.37
CA ARG A 264 8.63 15.67 11.06
C ARG A 264 8.25 15.38 9.60
N ASN A 265 8.48 16.35 8.69
CA ASN A 265 8.37 16.14 7.26
C ASN A 265 9.66 15.54 6.68
N HIS A 266 9.53 14.67 5.68
CA HIS A 266 10.69 14.11 5.01
C HIS A 266 11.45 15.22 4.26
N PRO A 267 12.78 15.30 4.38
CA PRO A 267 13.57 16.37 3.75
C PRO A 267 13.51 16.42 2.21
N LEU A 268 13.12 15.33 1.55
CA LEU A 268 12.90 15.29 0.09
C LEU A 268 11.52 15.83 -0.32
N THR A 269 10.58 16.00 0.62
CA THR A 269 9.32 16.69 0.38
C THR A 269 9.57 18.20 0.35
N PRO A 270 9.21 18.92 -0.73
CA PRO A 270 9.43 20.36 -0.82
C PRO A 270 8.63 21.13 0.24
N LEU A 271 9.20 22.19 0.81
CA LEU A 271 8.49 23.06 1.76
C LEU A 271 7.17 23.60 1.17
N LYS A 272 7.13 23.84 -0.14
CA LYS A 272 5.92 24.29 -0.84
C LYS A 272 4.75 23.32 -0.72
N ASN A 273 5.02 22.00 -0.63
CA ASN A 273 4.00 21.00 -0.36
C ASN A 273 3.33 21.28 1.01
N TYR A 274 4.10 21.40 2.07
CA TYR A 274 3.62 21.74 3.41
C TYR A 274 2.80 23.04 3.43
N GLU A 275 3.27 24.10 2.75
CA GLU A 275 2.56 25.38 2.65
C GLU A 275 1.19 25.23 1.96
N LEU A 276 1.12 24.43 0.89
CA LEU A 276 -0.12 24.17 0.17
C LEU A 276 -1.08 23.30 0.99
N THR A 277 -0.58 22.28 1.67
CA THR A 277 -1.36 21.47 2.61
C THR A 277 -1.96 22.33 3.70
N LYS A 278 -1.17 23.22 4.31
CA LYS A 278 -1.67 24.18 5.31
C LYS A 278 -2.73 25.13 4.74
N LYS A 279 -2.57 25.59 3.50
CA LYS A 279 -3.56 26.41 2.81
C LYS A 279 -4.87 25.66 2.58
N ILE A 280 -4.80 24.39 2.13
CA ILE A 280 -5.97 23.51 1.99
C ILE A 280 -6.62 23.28 3.36
N GLY A 281 -5.84 23.11 4.43
CA GLY A 281 -6.31 22.98 5.81
C GLY A 281 -7.23 24.13 6.27
N THR A 282 -7.07 25.35 5.73
CA THR A 282 -7.98 26.47 6.06
C THR A 282 -9.41 26.25 5.55
N TYR A 283 -9.59 25.49 4.46
CA TYR A 283 -10.90 25.10 3.96
C TYR A 283 -11.54 24.07 4.88
N HIS A 284 -10.76 23.10 5.39
CA HIS A 284 -11.24 22.10 6.34
C HIS A 284 -11.66 22.75 7.66
N ALA A 285 -10.83 23.62 8.22
CA ALA A 285 -11.13 24.35 9.43
C ALA A 285 -12.45 25.12 9.30
N LYS A 286 -12.61 25.91 8.23
CA LYS A 286 -13.84 26.66 7.97
C LYS A 286 -15.08 25.77 7.87
N ALA A 287 -14.97 24.60 7.22
CA ALA A 287 -16.11 23.71 7.04
C ALA A 287 -16.47 22.98 8.35
N LEU A 288 -15.49 22.57 9.14
CA LEU A 288 -15.71 21.94 10.45
C LEU A 288 -16.26 22.94 11.48
N ASP A 289 -15.82 24.20 11.45
CA ASP A 289 -16.39 25.29 12.27
C ASP A 289 -17.90 25.45 12.01
N GLN A 290 -18.31 25.40 10.73
CA GLN A 290 -19.72 25.55 10.34
C GLN A 290 -20.63 24.45 10.90
N ILE A 291 -20.12 23.23 11.07
CA ILE A 291 -20.87 22.12 11.64
C ILE A 291 -20.61 21.93 13.13
N GLY A 292 -19.77 22.78 13.75
CA GLY A 292 -19.45 22.74 15.18
C GLY A 292 -18.64 21.51 15.60
N SER A 293 -17.81 20.97 14.72
CA SER A 293 -16.93 19.85 15.05
C SER A 293 -15.57 20.32 15.53
N MET A 294 -15.06 19.78 16.63
CA MET A 294 -13.72 20.06 17.14
C MET A 294 -12.65 19.39 16.26
N TYR A 295 -11.53 20.07 16.07
CA TYR A 295 -10.41 19.57 15.28
C TYR A 295 -9.07 20.14 15.76
N TYR A 296 -7.97 19.55 15.26
CA TYR A 296 -6.61 20.07 15.41
C TYR A 296 -5.76 19.74 14.17
N SER A 297 -4.63 20.40 14.05
CA SER A 297 -3.67 20.29 12.94
C SER A 297 -2.29 20.72 13.42
N GLU A 298 -1.22 20.41 12.70
CA GLU A 298 0.17 20.77 13.01
C GLU A 298 0.71 20.10 14.31
N GLU A 299 0.05 19.06 14.80
CA GLU A 299 0.39 18.32 16.01
C GLU A 299 0.41 16.81 15.75
N ASP A 300 0.93 16.02 16.68
CA ASP A 300 0.96 14.55 16.76
C ASP A 300 1.60 13.84 15.55
N PHE A 301 0.95 13.88 14.42
CA PHE A 301 1.29 13.09 13.23
C PHE A 301 2.52 13.62 12.50
N ASP A 302 3.29 12.69 11.95
CA ASP A 302 4.39 12.98 11.03
C ASP A 302 3.96 12.82 9.56
N ASP A 303 4.82 13.35 8.67
CA ASP A 303 4.69 13.21 7.23
C ASP A 303 6.05 12.83 6.64
N TYR A 304 6.57 11.68 7.11
CA TYR A 304 7.94 11.27 6.85
C TYR A 304 8.05 10.01 5.99
N TYR A 305 7.35 8.94 6.35
CA TYR A 305 7.48 7.65 5.68
C TYR A 305 6.63 7.57 4.41
N TYR A 306 7.27 7.49 3.23
CA TYR A 306 6.59 7.42 1.94
C TYR A 306 5.82 6.11 1.67
N GLY A 307 5.73 5.23 2.63
CA GLY A 307 4.87 4.03 2.59
C GLY A 307 3.43 4.27 3.04
N LYS A 308 3.04 5.51 3.36
CA LYS A 308 1.68 5.91 3.77
C LYS A 308 0.95 6.62 2.63
N GLY A 309 -0.39 6.52 2.61
CA GLY A 309 -1.24 7.15 1.60
C GLY A 309 -1.21 8.66 1.61
N SER A 310 -0.96 9.27 2.76
CA SER A 310 -0.80 10.72 2.90
C SER A 310 0.58 11.23 2.49
N THR A 311 1.63 10.41 2.51
CA THR A 311 3.02 10.85 2.32
C THR A 311 3.58 10.43 0.95
N TYR A 312 3.20 9.26 0.43
CA TYR A 312 3.63 8.80 -0.90
C TYR A 312 3.31 9.81 -2.03
N PRO A 313 2.16 10.48 -2.04
CA PRO A 313 1.85 11.50 -3.04
C PRO A 313 2.84 12.66 -3.05
N ASP A 314 3.36 13.05 -1.90
CA ASP A 314 4.21 14.24 -1.72
C ASP A 314 5.56 14.14 -2.44
N VAL A 315 6.10 12.92 -2.53
CA VAL A 315 7.33 12.67 -3.28
C VAL A 315 7.08 12.47 -4.78
N GLN A 316 5.83 12.55 -5.21
CA GLN A 316 5.36 12.41 -6.60
C GLN A 316 4.79 13.73 -7.17
N GLY A 317 4.93 14.85 -6.45
CA GLY A 317 4.42 16.16 -6.89
C GLY A 317 2.93 16.37 -6.66
N SER A 318 2.32 15.54 -5.85
CA SER A 318 0.94 15.64 -5.36
C SER A 318 0.91 16.23 -3.95
N ILE A 319 -0.27 16.48 -3.41
CA ILE A 319 -0.50 16.84 -2.01
C ILE A 319 -1.25 15.67 -1.36
N GLY A 320 -0.59 14.95 -0.47
CA GLY A 320 -1.23 13.94 0.37
C GLY A 320 -1.88 14.60 1.59
N ILE A 321 -3.06 14.14 2.01
CA ILE A 321 -3.76 14.68 3.18
C ILE A 321 -4.33 13.53 3.99
N LEU A 322 -3.83 13.39 5.22
CA LEU A 322 -4.38 12.51 6.24
C LEU A 322 -5.56 13.19 6.93
N PHE A 323 -6.68 12.48 7.03
CA PHE A 323 -7.78 12.80 7.93
C PHE A 323 -7.90 11.70 8.98
N GLU A 324 -8.03 12.12 10.26
CA GLU A 324 -8.21 11.20 11.39
C GLU A 324 -9.44 11.61 12.20
N GLN A 325 -10.51 10.86 12.09
CA GLN A 325 -11.74 11.06 12.87
C GLN A 325 -11.69 10.26 14.17
N ALA A 326 -12.07 10.87 15.28
CA ALA A 326 -12.34 10.10 16.50
C ALA A 326 -13.36 8.99 16.20
N SER A 327 -12.98 7.72 16.41
CA SER A 327 -13.79 6.57 16.01
C SER A 327 -14.94 6.30 16.98
N SER A 328 -16.15 6.13 16.46
CA SER A 328 -17.26 5.57 17.25
C SER A 328 -17.11 4.07 17.46
N ARG A 329 -16.17 3.40 16.79
CA ARG A 329 -15.93 1.94 16.82
C ARG A 329 -17.14 1.07 16.46
N GLY A 330 -18.32 1.60 16.49
CA GLY A 330 -19.60 1.00 16.19
C GLY A 330 -20.63 2.11 15.99
N HIS A 331 -21.87 1.86 16.38
CA HIS A 331 -22.97 2.79 16.10
C HIS A 331 -23.05 3.99 17.05
N LEU A 332 -22.66 3.80 18.32
CA LEU A 332 -22.71 4.84 19.36
C LEU A 332 -21.76 4.46 20.49
N GLN A 333 -20.77 5.30 20.81
CA GLN A 333 -19.83 5.02 21.90
C GLN A 333 -19.68 6.22 22.83
N GLU A 334 -19.58 5.97 24.13
CA GLU A 334 -19.25 6.98 25.13
C GLU A 334 -17.79 7.41 25.00
N SER A 335 -17.55 8.71 25.03
CA SER A 335 -16.22 9.32 24.98
C SER A 335 -16.08 10.43 26.01
N VAL A 336 -14.87 10.94 26.21
CA VAL A 336 -14.60 12.11 27.06
C VAL A 336 -15.33 13.38 26.56
N ASN A 337 -15.70 13.41 25.29
CA ASN A 337 -16.40 14.52 24.64
C ASN A 337 -17.94 14.28 24.58
N GLY A 338 -18.44 13.25 25.24
CA GLY A 338 -19.86 12.85 25.21
C GLY A 338 -20.11 11.64 24.32
N MET A 339 -21.38 11.43 23.96
CA MET A 339 -21.78 10.30 23.11
C MET A 339 -21.37 10.54 21.66
N LEU A 340 -20.49 9.72 21.14
CA LEU A 340 -20.01 9.77 19.76
C LEU A 340 -20.82 8.80 18.89
N SER A 341 -21.61 9.33 17.98
CA SER A 341 -22.45 8.53 17.08
C SER A 341 -21.78 8.31 15.73
N PHE A 342 -22.04 7.17 15.11
CA PHE A 342 -21.55 6.84 13.77
C PHE A 342 -22.01 7.83 12.70
N PRO A 343 -23.27 8.32 12.68
CA PRO A 343 -23.66 9.40 11.78
C PRO A 343 -22.83 10.66 11.93
N PHE A 344 -22.43 11.04 13.14
CA PHE A 344 -21.58 12.22 13.36
C PHE A 344 -20.19 12.03 12.73
N THR A 345 -19.57 10.86 12.90
CA THR A 345 -18.24 10.56 12.33
C THR A 345 -18.29 10.54 10.79
N ILE A 346 -19.35 9.96 10.21
CA ILE A 346 -19.58 9.97 8.76
C ILE A 346 -19.73 11.40 8.23
N ARG A 347 -20.51 12.25 8.93
CA ARG A 347 -20.72 13.65 8.54
C ARG A 347 -19.40 14.42 8.48
N ASN A 348 -18.53 14.24 9.47
CA ASN A 348 -17.22 14.89 9.50
C ASN A 348 -16.35 14.48 8.30
N GLN A 349 -16.26 13.19 8.01
CA GLN A 349 -15.52 12.68 6.84
C GLN A 349 -16.10 13.23 5.52
N PHE A 350 -17.42 13.23 5.39
CA PHE A 350 -18.08 13.82 4.20
C PHE A 350 -17.86 15.33 4.10
N THR A 351 -17.86 16.07 5.22
CA THR A 351 -17.52 17.49 5.26
C THR A 351 -16.08 17.74 4.81
N ALA A 352 -15.14 16.88 5.20
CA ALA A 352 -13.76 16.95 4.71
C ALA A 352 -13.66 16.71 3.18
N ASN A 353 -14.48 15.83 2.61
CA ASN A 353 -14.59 15.68 1.15
C ASN A 353 -15.04 16.97 0.47
N LEU A 354 -16.12 17.58 0.95
CA LEU A 354 -16.68 18.79 0.35
C LEU A 354 -15.71 19.97 0.45
N SER A 355 -15.03 20.10 1.58
CA SER A 355 -14.02 21.16 1.77
C SER A 355 -12.78 20.93 0.89
N SER A 356 -12.37 19.67 0.68
CA SER A 356 -11.29 19.31 -0.25
C SER A 356 -11.68 19.60 -1.70
N PHE A 357 -12.92 19.29 -2.09
CA PHE A 357 -13.45 19.64 -3.41
C PHE A 357 -13.42 21.16 -3.64
N GLN A 358 -13.86 21.96 -2.65
CA GLN A 358 -13.83 23.41 -2.75
C GLN A 358 -12.39 23.95 -2.85
N ALA A 359 -11.46 23.40 -2.05
CA ALA A 359 -10.04 23.77 -2.15
C ALA A 359 -9.45 23.41 -3.52
N ALA A 360 -9.73 22.20 -4.03
CA ALA A 360 -9.29 21.77 -5.34
C ALA A 360 -9.80 22.68 -6.47
N LYS A 361 -11.07 23.09 -6.38
CA LYS A 361 -11.68 24.04 -7.32
C LYS A 361 -10.96 25.38 -7.30
N ASP A 362 -10.84 25.99 -6.13
CA ASP A 362 -10.31 27.35 -5.98
C ASP A 362 -8.80 27.44 -6.25
N MET A 363 -8.06 26.37 -5.91
CA MET A 363 -6.61 26.29 -6.05
C MET A 363 -6.16 25.54 -7.31
N ARG A 364 -7.05 25.20 -8.25
CA ARG A 364 -6.75 24.36 -9.42
C ARG A 364 -5.50 24.78 -10.18
N GLN A 365 -5.37 26.06 -10.49
CA GLN A 365 -4.21 26.55 -11.23
C GLN A 365 -2.92 26.50 -10.41
N GLU A 366 -2.99 26.86 -9.12
CA GLU A 366 -1.84 26.82 -8.21
C GLU A 366 -1.33 25.39 -8.02
N LEU A 367 -2.22 24.42 -7.86
CA LEU A 367 -1.87 23.00 -7.67
C LEU A 367 -1.32 22.35 -8.95
N ASN A 368 -1.90 22.67 -10.11
CA ASN A 368 -1.33 22.23 -11.39
C ASN A 368 0.05 22.87 -11.65
N GLN A 369 0.23 24.15 -11.28
CA GLN A 369 1.51 24.84 -11.39
C GLN A 369 2.54 24.22 -10.43
N PHE A 370 2.16 23.93 -9.18
CA PHE A 370 3.02 23.26 -8.22
C PHE A 370 3.55 21.93 -8.77
N MET A 371 2.67 21.07 -9.31
CA MET A 371 3.09 19.80 -9.89
C MET A 371 4.06 19.98 -11.06
N LYS A 372 3.82 20.96 -11.94
CA LYS A 372 4.73 21.29 -13.04
C LYS A 372 6.09 21.77 -12.54
N ASP A 373 6.10 22.66 -11.55
CA ASP A 373 7.33 23.22 -10.98
C ASP A 373 8.11 22.14 -10.19
N PHE A 374 7.41 21.22 -9.53
CA PHE A 374 8.00 20.06 -8.86
C PHE A 374 8.90 19.25 -9.81
N TYR A 375 8.43 18.91 -11.01
CA TYR A 375 9.23 18.16 -11.98
C TYR A 375 10.35 18.99 -12.63
N LYS A 376 10.16 20.30 -12.78
CA LYS A 376 11.25 21.22 -13.19
C LYS A 376 12.37 21.31 -12.17
N ASP A 377 12.01 21.30 -10.88
CA ASP A 377 13.00 21.36 -9.81
C ASP A 377 13.74 20.04 -9.69
N ILE A 378 13.05 18.90 -9.88
CA ILE A 378 13.69 17.58 -10.00
C ILE A 378 14.78 17.61 -11.09
N GLN A 379 14.50 18.15 -12.27
CA GLN A 379 15.51 18.19 -13.34
C GLN A 379 16.76 19.00 -12.93
N LYS A 380 16.58 20.13 -12.24
CA LYS A 380 17.70 20.91 -11.71
C LYS A 380 18.50 20.14 -10.64
N GLU A 381 17.79 19.41 -9.76
CA GLU A 381 18.41 18.57 -8.75
C GLU A 381 19.24 17.45 -9.39
N VAL A 382 18.67 16.73 -10.35
CA VAL A 382 19.36 15.71 -11.15
C VAL A 382 20.62 16.26 -11.83
N ASP A 383 20.49 17.43 -12.48
CA ASP A 383 21.62 18.05 -13.20
C ASP A 383 22.77 18.39 -12.27
N SER A 384 22.47 18.80 -11.03
CA SER A 384 23.46 19.18 -10.03
C SER A 384 23.98 18.03 -9.17
N ASP A 385 23.27 16.90 -9.07
CA ASP A 385 23.71 15.75 -8.27
C ASP A 385 24.89 15.04 -8.95
N VAL A 386 25.92 14.70 -8.17
CA VAL A 386 27.07 13.92 -8.62
C VAL A 386 26.70 12.45 -8.88
N ASN A 387 25.68 11.96 -8.19
CA ASN A 387 25.15 10.61 -8.33
C ASN A 387 24.15 10.58 -9.50
N LYS A 388 24.51 9.94 -10.60
CA LYS A 388 23.70 9.87 -11.81
C LYS A 388 22.89 8.58 -11.92
N ALA A 389 23.23 7.57 -11.15
CA ALA A 389 22.52 6.31 -11.07
C ALA A 389 22.86 5.58 -9.77
N TYR A 390 22.11 4.55 -9.48
CA TYR A 390 22.44 3.56 -8.45
C TYR A 390 22.53 2.19 -9.10
N ILE A 391 23.55 1.40 -8.68
CA ILE A 391 23.70 -0.01 -9.02
C ILE A 391 23.47 -0.85 -7.77
N PHE A 392 22.80 -1.97 -7.92
CA PHE A 392 22.63 -2.95 -6.85
C PHE A 392 22.61 -4.36 -7.40
N GLY A 393 22.95 -5.33 -6.56
CA GLY A 393 22.93 -6.75 -6.89
C GLY A 393 23.49 -7.62 -5.79
N SER A 394 23.33 -8.93 -5.93
CA SER A 394 23.95 -9.94 -5.08
C SER A 394 24.70 -10.93 -5.96
N LYS A 395 25.93 -11.25 -5.56
CA LYS A 395 26.73 -12.27 -6.28
C LYS A 395 26.16 -13.69 -6.12
N GLU A 396 25.44 -13.92 -5.04
CA GLU A 396 25.04 -15.27 -4.60
C GLU A 396 23.52 -15.46 -4.52
N ASP A 397 22.73 -14.39 -4.83
CA ASP A 397 21.28 -14.40 -4.66
C ASP A 397 20.61 -13.48 -5.69
N ASP A 398 20.25 -14.04 -6.82
CA ASP A 398 19.56 -13.34 -7.89
C ASP A 398 18.10 -13.01 -7.52
N ALA A 399 17.47 -13.80 -6.65
CA ALA A 399 16.10 -13.60 -6.22
C ALA A 399 15.93 -12.27 -5.45
N ARG A 400 16.83 -11.94 -4.52
CA ARG A 400 16.77 -10.66 -3.80
C ARG A 400 16.96 -9.47 -4.73
N SER A 401 17.89 -9.58 -5.66
CA SER A 401 18.12 -8.54 -6.70
C SER A 401 16.87 -8.35 -7.56
N TYR A 402 16.25 -9.45 -7.99
CA TYR A 402 14.99 -9.46 -8.73
C TYR A 402 13.86 -8.78 -7.93
N HIS A 403 13.66 -9.14 -6.67
CA HIS A 403 12.58 -8.58 -5.85
C HIS A 403 12.71 -7.08 -5.65
N LEU A 404 13.93 -6.55 -5.48
CA LEU A 404 14.11 -5.10 -5.41
C LEU A 404 13.88 -4.45 -6.77
N ALA A 405 14.31 -5.06 -7.86
CA ALA A 405 14.05 -4.54 -9.22
C ALA A 405 12.54 -4.50 -9.53
N ASP A 406 11.79 -5.58 -9.21
CA ASP A 406 10.33 -5.62 -9.36
C ASP A 406 9.64 -4.52 -8.54
N LEU A 407 10.03 -4.37 -7.25
CA LEU A 407 9.52 -3.30 -6.40
C LEU A 407 9.71 -1.91 -7.05
N ILE A 408 10.91 -1.61 -7.52
CA ILE A 408 11.23 -0.31 -8.15
C ILE A 408 10.39 -0.10 -9.41
N LEU A 409 10.22 -1.13 -10.24
CA LEU A 409 9.40 -1.08 -11.46
C LEU A 409 7.91 -0.80 -11.16
N GLN A 410 7.37 -1.19 -9.98
CA GLN A 410 5.98 -0.90 -9.63
C GLN A 410 5.71 0.61 -9.52
N HIS A 411 6.73 1.42 -9.27
CA HIS A 411 6.64 2.88 -9.16
C HIS A 411 6.81 3.63 -10.48
N ASP A 412 6.72 2.94 -11.63
CA ASP A 412 6.95 3.53 -12.97
C ASP A 412 8.38 4.10 -13.12
N ILE A 413 9.33 3.53 -12.35
CA ILE A 413 10.76 3.84 -12.42
C ILE A 413 11.42 2.88 -13.41
N LYS A 414 12.24 3.41 -14.30
CA LYS A 414 13.03 2.61 -15.25
C LYS A 414 14.20 1.94 -14.54
N VAL A 415 14.35 0.65 -14.80
CA VAL A 415 15.43 -0.21 -14.31
C VAL A 415 16.13 -0.84 -15.51
N PHE A 416 17.43 -1.04 -15.40
CA PHE A 416 18.26 -1.61 -16.47
C PHE A 416 19.06 -2.79 -15.94
N SER A 417 19.16 -3.86 -16.73
CA SER A 417 20.11 -4.96 -16.51
C SER A 417 21.46 -4.63 -17.13
N LEU A 418 22.53 -5.24 -16.61
CA LEU A 418 23.87 -5.15 -17.19
C LEU A 418 24.03 -6.10 -18.39
N ASN A 419 24.82 -5.70 -19.39
CA ASN A 419 25.26 -6.58 -20.47
C ASN A 419 26.59 -7.27 -20.15
N ASP A 420 27.42 -6.64 -19.33
CA ASP A 420 28.74 -7.13 -18.94
C ASP A 420 28.94 -6.91 -17.43
N ASP A 421 29.80 -7.72 -16.82
CA ASP A 421 30.19 -7.55 -15.42
C ASP A 421 30.92 -6.23 -15.24
N ILE A 422 30.66 -5.55 -14.12
CA ILE A 422 31.30 -4.26 -13.82
C ILE A 422 31.85 -4.25 -12.38
N THR A 423 33.06 -3.71 -12.24
CA THR A 423 33.64 -3.48 -10.91
C THR A 423 33.63 -1.99 -10.57
N VAL A 424 33.00 -1.64 -9.47
CA VAL A 424 32.89 -0.26 -8.97
C VAL A 424 33.48 -0.17 -7.58
N ASN A 425 34.55 0.62 -7.42
CA ASN A 425 35.25 0.81 -6.12
C ASN A 425 35.63 -0.50 -5.42
N GLY A 426 36.02 -1.53 -6.20
CA GLY A 426 36.42 -2.84 -5.69
C GLY A 426 35.27 -3.81 -5.42
N LYS A 427 34.02 -3.41 -5.63
CA LYS A 427 32.85 -4.31 -5.62
C LYS A 427 32.51 -4.75 -7.03
N GLU A 428 32.32 -6.05 -7.21
CA GLU A 428 31.94 -6.68 -8.48
C GLU A 428 30.42 -6.81 -8.55
N PHE A 429 29.83 -6.37 -9.66
CA PHE A 429 28.41 -6.50 -9.99
C PHE A 429 28.30 -7.35 -11.26
N GLN A 430 27.70 -8.52 -11.13
CA GLN A 430 27.54 -9.48 -12.24
C GLN A 430 26.30 -9.15 -13.06
N LYS A 431 26.39 -9.33 -14.37
CA LYS A 431 25.31 -8.99 -15.32
C LYS A 431 24.04 -9.81 -15.11
N GLU A 432 24.17 -11.04 -14.61
CA GLU A 432 23.05 -11.96 -14.40
C GLU A 432 22.12 -11.53 -13.26
N ASN A 433 22.64 -10.80 -12.28
CA ASN A 433 21.94 -10.54 -11.01
C ASN A 433 22.13 -9.12 -10.48
N SER A 434 22.52 -8.19 -11.35
CA SER A 434 22.69 -6.79 -10.98
C SER A 434 21.90 -5.85 -11.88
N TYR A 435 21.42 -4.78 -11.28
CA TYR A 435 20.57 -3.79 -11.94
C TYR A 435 21.06 -2.37 -11.70
N ILE A 436 20.78 -1.51 -12.68
CA ILE A 436 21.05 -0.05 -12.59
C ILE A 436 19.73 0.71 -12.64
N VAL A 437 19.61 1.70 -11.76
CA VAL A 437 18.52 2.68 -11.74
C VAL A 437 19.10 4.06 -12.03
N PRO A 438 18.90 4.62 -13.22
CA PRO A 438 19.30 5.99 -13.51
C PRO A 438 18.57 6.99 -12.62
N ALA A 439 19.26 8.03 -12.16
CA ALA A 439 18.68 9.10 -11.38
C ALA A 439 17.89 10.11 -12.23
N ASP A 440 18.24 10.23 -13.53
CA ASP A 440 17.58 11.15 -14.46
C ASP A 440 16.21 10.61 -14.88
N GLN A 441 15.28 10.70 -13.95
CA GLN A 441 13.87 10.26 -14.08
C GLN A 441 12.94 11.17 -13.26
N PRO A 442 11.68 11.29 -13.66
CA PRO A 442 10.70 12.08 -12.89
C PRO A 442 10.57 11.66 -11.42
N GLN A 443 10.85 10.39 -11.12
CA GLN A 443 10.79 9.81 -9.76
C GLN A 443 12.11 9.98 -8.98
N TYR A 444 13.01 10.87 -9.38
CA TYR A 444 14.33 11.07 -8.75
C TYR A 444 14.30 11.14 -7.23
N ARG A 445 13.38 11.92 -6.65
CA ARG A 445 13.28 12.03 -5.18
C ARG A 445 12.86 10.73 -4.53
N LEU A 446 11.97 9.97 -5.16
CA LEU A 446 11.58 8.64 -4.69
C LEU A 446 12.74 7.65 -4.80
N ILE A 447 13.48 7.65 -5.94
CA ILE A 447 14.71 6.86 -6.11
C ILE A 447 15.71 7.20 -5.01
N LYS A 448 15.93 8.49 -4.77
CA LYS A 448 16.83 8.95 -3.71
C LYS A 448 16.40 8.45 -2.34
N ALA A 449 15.12 8.52 -2.01
CA ALA A 449 14.57 8.00 -0.75
C ALA A 449 14.80 6.49 -0.56
N MET A 450 14.75 5.71 -1.65
CA MET A 450 14.98 4.27 -1.62
C MET A 450 16.45 3.88 -1.39
N PHE A 451 17.39 4.72 -1.85
CA PHE A 451 18.82 4.40 -1.86
C PHE A 451 19.66 5.21 -0.85
N GLU A 452 19.14 6.31 -0.29
CA GLU A 452 19.87 7.13 0.66
C GLU A 452 20.07 6.44 2.01
N THR A 453 21.18 6.72 2.66
CA THR A 453 21.39 6.40 4.07
C THR A 453 21.22 7.67 4.88
N ARG A 454 20.20 7.69 5.74
CA ARG A 454 19.89 8.83 6.60
C ARG A 454 20.01 8.44 8.07
N ASN A 455 20.88 9.14 8.80
CA ASN A 455 21.16 8.88 10.22
C ASN A 455 21.07 10.14 11.09
N THR A 456 20.58 11.26 10.52
CA THR A 456 20.38 12.52 11.23
C THR A 456 19.01 13.10 10.89
N PHE A 457 18.29 13.57 11.91
CA PHE A 457 16.91 14.03 11.81
C PHE A 457 16.76 15.38 12.54
N LYS A 458 15.78 16.20 12.13
CA LYS A 458 15.46 17.48 12.77
C LYS A 458 14.77 17.29 14.12
N ASP A 459 13.87 16.30 14.20
CA ASP A 459 13.20 15.89 15.42
C ASP A 459 13.72 14.49 15.81
N SER A 460 13.77 14.21 17.10
CA SER A 460 14.13 12.90 17.65
C SER A 460 12.93 12.02 17.94
N LEU A 461 11.73 12.57 17.83
CA LEU A 461 10.47 11.86 18.03
C LEU A 461 9.76 11.69 16.71
N PHE A 462 9.37 10.47 16.41
CA PHE A 462 8.56 10.11 15.24
C PHE A 462 7.27 9.43 15.72
N TYR A 463 6.19 9.65 14.97
CA TYR A 463 4.95 8.92 15.18
C TYR A 463 5.12 7.44 14.83
N ASP A 464 5.95 7.15 13.81
CA ASP A 464 6.10 5.83 13.25
C ASP A 464 7.51 5.58 12.69
N ILE A 465 7.87 4.31 12.43
CA ILE A 465 9.12 3.90 11.77
C ILE A 465 9.08 4.33 10.32
N SER A 466 10.18 4.92 9.84
CA SER A 466 10.00 5.89 8.79
C SER A 466 10.99 5.85 7.65
N ALA A 467 12.06 5.05 7.67
CA ALA A 467 13.01 5.07 6.57
C ALA A 467 13.80 3.77 6.47
N TRP A 468 13.94 3.29 5.25
CA TRP A 468 14.77 2.14 4.93
C TRP A 468 15.63 2.47 3.72
N THR A 469 16.92 2.15 3.80
CA THR A 469 17.74 2.01 2.60
C THR A 469 17.44 0.65 2.00
N TYR A 470 16.63 0.58 0.96
CA TYR A 470 16.13 -0.70 0.44
C TYR A 470 17.22 -1.71 0.05
N PRO A 471 18.31 -1.34 -0.64
CA PRO A 471 19.36 -2.33 -0.90
C PRO A 471 19.89 -3.00 0.38
N MET A 472 19.99 -2.25 1.50
CA MET A 472 20.40 -2.83 2.78
C MET A 472 19.32 -3.75 3.38
N ALA A 473 18.03 -3.36 3.28
CA ALA A 473 16.91 -4.18 3.73
C ALA A 473 16.83 -5.51 2.95
N PHE A 474 17.16 -5.48 1.65
CA PHE A 474 17.24 -6.68 0.80
C PHE A 474 18.60 -7.41 0.91
N ASN A 475 19.51 -6.96 1.78
CA ASN A 475 20.86 -7.51 1.92
C ASN A 475 21.62 -7.58 0.59
N LEU A 476 21.61 -6.48 -0.18
CA LEU A 476 22.26 -6.35 -1.47
C LEU A 476 23.49 -5.43 -1.38
N ASP A 477 24.50 -5.73 -2.16
CA ASP A 477 25.53 -4.75 -2.48
C ASP A 477 24.94 -3.64 -3.34
N TYR A 478 25.31 -2.39 -3.05
CA TYR A 478 24.86 -1.26 -3.84
C TYR A 478 25.86 -0.11 -3.82
N MET A 479 25.79 0.73 -4.85
CA MET A 479 26.63 1.92 -4.98
C MET A 479 25.95 3.01 -5.80
N ALA A 480 26.24 4.27 -5.48
CA ALA A 480 25.96 5.40 -6.34
C ALA A 480 27.01 5.49 -7.46
N LEU A 481 26.57 5.77 -8.67
CA LEU A 481 27.40 5.89 -9.87
C LEU A 481 27.44 7.36 -10.34
N ASN A 482 28.65 7.87 -10.58
CA ASN A 482 28.83 9.13 -11.30
C ASN A 482 28.74 8.94 -12.83
N SER A 483 28.76 10.05 -13.59
CA SER A 483 28.64 10.01 -15.04
C SER A 483 29.73 9.19 -15.73
N GLN A 484 30.95 9.18 -15.20
CA GLN A 484 32.06 8.44 -15.82
C GLN A 484 31.84 6.94 -15.75
N ILE A 485 31.40 6.43 -14.59
CA ILE A 485 31.15 5.01 -14.37
C ILE A 485 29.89 4.59 -15.15
N LEU A 486 28.83 5.40 -15.11
CA LEU A 486 27.59 5.10 -15.83
C LEU A 486 27.82 5.00 -17.35
N ASN A 487 28.64 5.86 -17.92
CA ASN A 487 28.97 5.83 -19.34
C ASN A 487 29.80 4.60 -19.78
N LEU A 488 30.44 3.90 -18.85
CA LEU A 488 31.15 2.64 -19.11
C LEU A 488 30.22 1.42 -19.06
N ALA A 489 29.05 1.55 -18.43
CA ALA A 489 28.10 0.47 -18.30
C ALA A 489 27.31 0.27 -19.61
N SER A 490 27.36 -0.95 -20.15
CA SER A 490 26.47 -1.40 -21.22
C SER A 490 25.22 -1.98 -20.60
N VAL A 491 24.04 -1.43 -20.91
CA VAL A 491 22.79 -1.76 -20.21
C VAL A 491 21.60 -1.92 -21.17
N ASN A 492 20.61 -2.72 -20.75
CA ASN A 492 19.32 -2.87 -21.41
C ASN A 492 18.18 -2.48 -20.45
N GLU A 493 17.22 -1.69 -20.92
CA GLU A 493 16.01 -1.39 -20.15
C GLU A 493 15.20 -2.67 -19.93
N ILE A 494 14.80 -2.93 -18.69
CA ILE A 494 13.89 -4.01 -18.33
C ILE A 494 12.51 -3.47 -18.02
N THR A 495 11.50 -4.30 -18.20
CA THR A 495 10.11 -3.99 -17.91
C THR A 495 9.52 -4.99 -16.92
N LYS A 496 8.38 -4.68 -16.33
CA LYS A 496 7.65 -5.61 -15.44
C LYS A 496 7.39 -6.99 -16.07
N SER A 497 7.26 -7.03 -17.40
CA SER A 497 7.02 -8.29 -18.14
C SER A 497 8.31 -8.98 -18.60
N SER A 498 9.46 -8.32 -18.54
CA SER A 498 10.75 -8.88 -18.97
C SER A 498 11.66 -9.24 -17.79
N VAL A 499 11.37 -8.72 -16.60
CA VAL A 499 12.09 -9.12 -15.39
C VAL A 499 11.48 -10.41 -14.87
N ASP A 500 12.28 -11.46 -14.82
CA ASP A 500 11.89 -12.78 -14.35
C ASP A 500 13.08 -13.47 -13.70
N LEU A 501 12.79 -14.36 -12.75
CA LEU A 501 13.81 -15.22 -12.15
C LEU A 501 14.10 -16.40 -13.06
N ALA A 502 15.37 -16.62 -13.37
CA ALA A 502 15.78 -17.81 -14.10
C ALA A 502 15.39 -19.07 -13.31
N PRO A 503 14.81 -20.08 -13.97
CA PRO A 503 14.50 -21.33 -13.27
C PRO A 503 15.79 -22.01 -12.79
N GLY A 504 15.80 -22.48 -11.55
CA GLY A 504 16.92 -23.23 -11.00
C GLY A 504 17.21 -24.51 -11.78
N LYS A 505 18.45 -24.97 -11.72
CA LYS A 505 18.97 -26.09 -12.50
C LYS A 505 19.65 -27.12 -11.59
N VAL A 506 19.71 -28.37 -12.06
CA VAL A 506 20.63 -29.36 -11.49
C VAL A 506 21.86 -29.45 -12.40
N ILE A 507 23.02 -29.01 -11.90
CA ILE A 507 24.31 -29.06 -12.59
C ILE A 507 25.00 -30.36 -12.22
N GLY A 508 24.99 -31.33 -13.13
CA GLY A 508 25.49 -32.67 -12.93
C GLY A 508 24.68 -33.72 -13.66
N THR A 509 24.85 -34.98 -13.31
CA THR A 509 24.19 -36.13 -13.96
C THR A 509 23.47 -37.00 -12.94
N ALA A 510 22.49 -37.78 -13.39
CA ALA A 510 21.90 -38.86 -12.60
C ALA A 510 22.98 -39.81 -12.08
N GLY A 511 22.89 -40.24 -10.81
CA GLY A 511 23.88 -41.10 -10.20
C GLY A 511 25.12 -40.40 -9.65
N ALA A 512 25.13 -39.08 -9.51
CA ALA A 512 26.14 -38.36 -8.73
C ALA A 512 26.23 -38.96 -7.30
N TYR A 513 27.44 -38.88 -6.70
CA TYR A 513 27.66 -39.41 -5.35
C TYR A 513 26.72 -38.80 -4.31
N GLN A 514 26.56 -37.48 -4.35
CA GLN A 514 25.56 -36.69 -3.64
C GLN A 514 25.28 -35.41 -4.44
N TYR A 515 24.32 -34.60 -3.97
CA TYR A 515 24.06 -33.29 -4.51
C TYR A 515 24.22 -32.23 -3.41
N ALA A 516 24.64 -31.03 -3.78
CA ALA A 516 24.82 -29.89 -2.89
C ALA A 516 23.96 -28.70 -3.33
N MET A 517 23.38 -28.00 -2.37
CA MET A 517 22.66 -26.76 -2.57
C MET A 517 23.18 -25.71 -1.58
N GLU A 518 23.60 -24.56 -2.06
CA GLU A 518 24.08 -23.48 -1.19
C GLU A 518 22.91 -22.82 -0.48
N TRP A 519 23.14 -22.26 0.73
CA TRP A 519 22.09 -21.67 1.58
C TRP A 519 21.97 -20.16 1.41
N THR A 520 22.68 -19.57 0.47
CA THR A 520 22.74 -18.12 0.26
C THR A 520 21.54 -17.55 -0.47
N ASP A 521 20.85 -18.37 -1.26
CA ASP A 521 19.68 -18.00 -2.04
C ASP A 521 18.43 -17.75 -1.17
N TYR A 522 17.64 -16.74 -1.51
CA TYR A 522 16.40 -16.38 -0.83
C TYR A 522 15.39 -17.54 -0.77
N TYR A 523 15.34 -18.36 -1.83
CA TYR A 523 14.44 -19.51 -1.91
C TYR A 523 15.04 -20.84 -1.44
N ALA A 524 16.26 -20.84 -0.90
CA ALA A 524 16.86 -22.05 -0.35
C ALA A 524 16.00 -22.74 0.74
N PRO A 525 15.32 -22.01 1.66
CA PRO A 525 14.40 -22.65 2.62
C PRO A 525 13.22 -23.37 1.95
N LYS A 526 12.64 -22.79 0.89
CA LYS A 526 11.57 -23.41 0.10
C LYS A 526 12.04 -24.72 -0.55
N ALA A 527 13.24 -24.69 -1.15
CA ALA A 527 13.84 -25.88 -1.76
C ALA A 527 14.13 -26.95 -0.70
N ALA A 528 14.71 -26.57 0.44
CA ALA A 528 15.00 -27.48 1.54
C ALA A 528 13.75 -28.19 2.06
N TYR A 529 12.66 -27.44 2.25
CA TYR A 529 11.38 -27.99 2.68
C TYR A 529 10.84 -29.01 1.67
N LYS A 530 10.83 -28.67 0.36
CA LYS A 530 10.40 -29.58 -0.71
C LYS A 530 11.26 -30.85 -0.82
N LEU A 531 12.57 -30.75 -0.59
CA LEU A 531 13.46 -31.89 -0.57
C LEU A 531 13.13 -32.86 0.58
N MET A 532 12.87 -32.33 1.78
CA MET A 532 12.46 -33.13 2.94
C MET A 532 11.03 -33.68 2.77
N GLU A 533 10.13 -32.95 2.13
CA GLU A 533 8.76 -33.42 1.82
C GLU A 533 8.76 -34.59 0.80
N ALA A 534 9.79 -34.66 -0.04
CA ALA A 534 10.01 -35.79 -0.97
C ALA A 534 10.73 -36.99 -0.33
N ASP A 535 10.86 -37.02 1.00
CA ASP A 535 11.58 -38.05 1.78
C ASP A 535 13.05 -38.19 1.40
N PHE A 536 13.67 -37.11 0.91
CA PHE A 536 15.09 -37.09 0.63
C PHE A 536 15.91 -36.90 1.90
N GLN A 537 17.06 -37.54 1.97
CA GLN A 537 17.99 -37.27 3.05
C GLN A 537 18.68 -35.95 2.84
N VAL A 538 18.41 -35.00 3.73
CA VAL A 538 19.06 -33.67 3.73
C VAL A 538 19.99 -33.56 4.93
N ARG A 539 21.23 -33.12 4.69
CA ARG A 539 22.21 -32.85 5.73
C ARG A 539 22.78 -31.43 5.53
N VAL A 540 23.17 -30.76 6.60
CA VAL A 540 23.75 -29.42 6.57
C VAL A 540 25.25 -29.48 6.92
N ALA A 541 26.06 -28.83 6.10
CA ALA A 541 27.49 -28.70 6.34
C ALA A 541 27.73 -27.64 7.43
N THR A 542 28.28 -28.04 8.57
CA THR A 542 28.65 -27.11 9.66
C THR A 542 30.03 -26.51 9.46
N ASN A 543 30.82 -27.05 8.55
CA ASN A 543 32.13 -26.57 8.15
C ASN A 543 32.22 -26.46 6.62
N GLU A 544 33.09 -25.57 6.17
CA GLU A 544 33.42 -25.44 4.75
C GLU A 544 34.08 -26.70 4.20
N PHE A 545 33.79 -27.03 2.94
CA PHE A 545 34.44 -28.10 2.18
C PHE A 545 34.66 -27.68 0.72
N SER A 546 35.58 -28.32 0.04
CA SER A 546 35.85 -28.05 -1.38
C SER A 546 35.91 -29.31 -2.21
N THR A 547 35.42 -29.24 -3.45
CA THR A 547 35.48 -30.33 -4.42
C THR A 547 36.80 -30.34 -5.18
N ALA A 548 37.08 -31.43 -5.88
CA ALA A 548 38.36 -31.59 -6.62
C ALA A 548 38.54 -30.60 -7.77
N ASP A 549 37.46 -30.05 -8.31
CA ASP A 549 37.45 -28.96 -9.31
C ASP A 549 37.70 -27.57 -8.72
N GLY A 550 37.84 -27.48 -7.40
CA GLY A 550 38.17 -26.23 -6.71
C GLY A 550 36.98 -25.43 -6.25
N LYS A 551 35.73 -25.87 -6.50
CA LYS A 551 34.54 -25.16 -5.96
C LYS A 551 34.52 -25.32 -4.43
N VAL A 552 34.38 -24.21 -3.72
CA VAL A 552 34.25 -24.11 -2.28
C VAL A 552 32.80 -23.97 -1.90
N TYR A 553 32.34 -24.77 -0.94
CA TYR A 553 31.01 -24.74 -0.36
C TYR A 553 31.07 -24.27 1.09
N GLY A 554 30.35 -23.20 1.39
CA GLY A 554 30.32 -22.60 2.72
C GLY A 554 29.51 -23.39 3.76
N ARG A 555 29.60 -22.94 5.02
CA ARG A 555 28.71 -23.42 6.09
C ARG A 555 27.25 -23.15 5.73
N GLY A 556 26.36 -24.09 6.06
CA GLY A 556 24.94 -24.02 5.71
C GLY A 556 24.61 -24.72 4.40
N THR A 557 25.60 -25.09 3.56
CA THR A 557 25.35 -25.86 2.35
C THR A 557 24.64 -27.17 2.68
N LEU A 558 23.53 -27.43 1.97
CA LEU A 558 22.78 -28.67 2.11
C LEU A 558 23.37 -29.76 1.23
N LEU A 559 23.53 -30.96 1.79
CA LEU A 559 23.84 -32.18 1.07
C LEU A 559 22.58 -33.02 0.92
N ILE A 560 22.29 -33.44 -0.31
CA ILE A 560 21.06 -34.12 -0.67
C ILE A 560 21.37 -35.51 -1.15
N GLY A 561 20.79 -36.54 -0.52
CA GLY A 561 20.85 -37.92 -0.91
C GLY A 561 19.46 -38.51 -1.10
N LYS A 562 19.36 -39.70 -1.71
CA LYS A 562 18.08 -40.35 -1.98
C LYS A 562 17.26 -40.67 -0.72
N GLY A 563 17.91 -40.87 0.42
CA GLY A 563 17.24 -41.24 1.67
C GLY A 563 16.40 -42.51 1.55
N GLU A 564 15.21 -42.46 2.12
CA GLU A 564 14.23 -43.56 2.10
C GLU A 564 13.19 -43.41 0.96
N SER A 565 13.42 -42.52 0.00
CA SER A 565 12.48 -42.23 -1.10
C SER A 565 12.13 -43.43 -1.99
N GLY A 566 12.93 -44.50 -1.97
CA GLY A 566 12.74 -45.68 -2.81
C GLY A 566 12.96 -45.46 -4.32
N LEU A 567 13.42 -44.29 -4.73
CA LEU A 567 13.62 -43.90 -6.13
C LEU A 567 14.94 -44.46 -6.69
N ASP A 568 14.94 -44.84 -7.97
CA ASP A 568 16.17 -45.08 -8.71
C ASP A 568 16.91 -43.74 -8.99
N ASP A 569 18.14 -43.80 -9.52
CA ASP A 569 18.97 -42.63 -9.74
C ASP A 569 18.35 -41.63 -10.73
N GLN A 570 17.66 -42.12 -11.76
CA GLN A 570 17.05 -41.28 -12.76
C GLN A 570 15.77 -40.59 -12.22
N ALA A 571 14.94 -41.31 -11.50
CA ALA A 571 13.73 -40.76 -10.89
C ALA A 571 14.09 -39.74 -9.80
N PHE A 572 15.11 -40.02 -8.99
CA PHE A 572 15.63 -39.06 -8.00
C PHE A 572 16.16 -37.80 -8.66
N PHE A 573 16.99 -37.92 -9.72
CA PHE A 573 17.51 -36.79 -10.46
C PHE A 573 16.39 -35.93 -11.07
N ASN A 574 15.37 -36.57 -11.68
CA ASN A 574 14.22 -35.84 -12.26
C ASN A 574 13.45 -35.05 -11.20
N LYS A 575 13.30 -35.61 -9.98
CA LYS A 575 12.63 -34.92 -8.88
C LYS A 575 13.47 -33.74 -8.35
N LEU A 576 14.80 -33.88 -8.33
CA LEU A 576 15.69 -32.75 -8.03
C LEU A 576 15.55 -31.61 -9.06
N VAL A 577 15.46 -31.95 -10.37
CA VAL A 577 15.26 -30.97 -11.44
C VAL A 577 13.91 -30.22 -11.27
N GLU A 578 12.85 -30.95 -10.91
CA GLU A 578 11.55 -30.35 -10.61
C GLU A 578 11.65 -29.36 -9.44
N ILE A 579 12.22 -29.79 -8.31
CA ILE A 579 12.36 -28.97 -7.10
C ILE A 579 13.25 -27.75 -7.37
N ALA A 580 14.39 -27.93 -8.04
CA ALA A 580 15.29 -26.84 -8.41
C ALA A 580 14.56 -25.78 -9.25
N LYS A 581 13.84 -26.23 -10.29
CA LYS A 581 13.06 -25.34 -11.16
C LYS A 581 11.95 -24.59 -10.42
N GLU A 582 11.18 -25.28 -9.58
CA GLU A 582 10.07 -24.66 -8.84
C GLU A 582 10.52 -23.73 -7.71
N SER A 583 11.74 -23.95 -7.21
CA SER A 583 12.33 -23.15 -6.14
C SER A 583 13.31 -22.11 -6.66
N THR A 584 13.59 -22.06 -7.97
CA THR A 584 14.57 -21.16 -8.61
C THR A 584 15.99 -21.25 -8.02
N VAL A 585 16.39 -22.41 -7.47
CA VAL A 585 17.67 -22.61 -6.79
C VAL A 585 18.51 -23.64 -7.52
N ASP A 586 19.79 -23.36 -7.70
CA ASP A 586 20.72 -24.30 -8.35
C ASP A 586 21.18 -25.40 -7.40
N ILE A 587 21.21 -26.65 -7.90
CA ILE A 587 21.68 -27.85 -7.19
C ILE A 587 22.84 -28.47 -7.96
N TYR A 588 23.93 -28.81 -7.27
CA TYR A 588 25.18 -29.26 -7.88
C TYR A 588 25.43 -30.72 -7.57
N GLY A 589 25.65 -31.54 -8.59
CA GLY A 589 26.06 -32.94 -8.46
C GLY A 589 27.52 -33.07 -8.03
N LEU A 590 27.77 -33.79 -6.95
CA LEU A 590 29.11 -34.07 -6.41
C LEU A 590 29.56 -35.48 -6.84
N THR A 591 30.78 -35.60 -7.36
CA THR A 591 31.29 -36.84 -7.92
C THR A 591 32.02 -37.71 -6.90
N SER A 592 32.39 -37.17 -5.74
CA SER A 592 33.17 -37.87 -4.71
C SER A 592 32.79 -37.43 -3.31
N GLY A 593 32.80 -38.34 -2.35
CA GLY A 593 32.69 -38.01 -0.93
C GLY A 593 34.00 -37.58 -0.28
N TYR A 594 35.13 -37.69 -1.00
CA TYR A 594 36.44 -37.24 -0.55
C TYR A 594 36.65 -35.78 -1.01
N THR A 595 36.62 -34.88 -0.06
CA THR A 595 36.62 -33.40 -0.28
C THR A 595 37.73 -32.75 0.52
N GLY A 596 38.18 -31.58 0.08
CA GLY A 596 39.05 -30.71 0.86
C GLY A 596 38.32 -30.19 2.09
N GLY A 597 39.00 -30.05 3.22
CA GLY A 597 38.37 -29.66 4.49
C GLY A 597 37.63 -30.82 5.14
N VAL A 598 36.31 -30.85 5.08
CA VAL A 598 35.47 -31.87 5.71
C VAL A 598 34.87 -32.80 4.65
N ASN A 599 35.07 -34.13 4.78
CA ASN A 599 34.49 -35.10 3.87
C ASN A 599 32.97 -35.26 4.06
N LEU A 600 32.25 -35.63 2.99
CA LEU A 600 30.79 -35.66 2.99
C LEU A 600 30.16 -36.66 3.95
N GLY A 601 30.92 -37.68 4.40
CA GLY A 601 30.51 -38.65 5.44
C GLY A 601 30.82 -38.23 6.87
N SER A 602 31.40 -37.06 7.10
CA SER A 602 31.78 -36.57 8.43
C SER A 602 30.56 -36.32 9.34
N PRO A 603 30.70 -36.48 10.68
CA PRO A 603 29.72 -35.99 11.66
C PRO A 603 29.42 -34.49 11.57
N ASN A 604 30.29 -33.71 10.93
CA ASN A 604 30.07 -32.30 10.65
C ASN A 604 29.05 -32.03 9.50
N MET A 605 28.56 -33.08 8.86
CA MET A 605 27.42 -33.07 7.95
C MET A 605 26.20 -33.55 8.75
N MET A 606 25.60 -32.61 9.50
CA MET A 606 24.50 -32.87 10.43
C MET A 606 23.19 -33.18 9.68
N HIS A 607 22.46 -34.19 10.13
CA HIS A 607 21.14 -34.50 9.59
C HIS A 607 20.16 -33.35 9.85
N LEU A 608 19.38 -33.01 8.84
CA LEU A 608 18.32 -32.04 8.91
C LEU A 608 16.97 -32.72 8.84
N GLU A 609 16.14 -32.51 9.84
CA GLU A 609 14.79 -33.06 9.92
C GLU A 609 13.77 -31.98 9.49
N LYS A 610 12.70 -32.46 8.83
CA LYS A 610 11.59 -31.57 8.45
C LYS A 610 10.97 -30.97 9.73
N PRO A 611 10.94 -29.66 9.88
CA PRO A 611 10.36 -29.04 11.06
C PRO A 611 8.83 -29.22 11.06
N GLU A 612 8.26 -29.50 12.24
CA GLU A 612 6.84 -29.36 12.50
C GLU A 612 6.61 -28.01 13.17
N ILE A 613 5.86 -27.13 12.52
CA ILE A 613 5.63 -25.75 12.98
C ILE A 613 4.15 -25.60 13.32
N ALA A 614 3.85 -25.11 14.52
CA ALA A 614 2.52 -24.67 14.93
C ALA A 614 2.51 -23.17 15.15
N LEU A 615 1.68 -22.44 14.40
CA LEU A 615 1.47 -21.01 14.56
C LEU A 615 0.27 -20.78 15.48
N LEU A 616 0.49 -20.04 16.58
CA LEU A 616 -0.59 -19.59 17.44
C LEU A 616 -1.24 -18.35 16.83
N VAL A 617 -2.56 -18.38 16.63
CA VAL A 617 -3.32 -17.32 15.94
C VAL A 617 -4.59 -17.01 16.72
N GLU A 618 -4.44 -16.30 17.86
CA GLU A 618 -5.57 -15.91 18.71
C GLU A 618 -5.24 -14.65 19.53
N GLY A 619 -6.23 -14.20 20.32
CA GLY A 619 -6.06 -13.05 21.20
C GLY A 619 -4.82 -13.15 22.09
N GLY A 620 -4.02 -12.09 22.11
CA GLY A 620 -2.73 -12.04 22.80
C GLY A 620 -1.51 -12.26 21.90
N VAL A 621 -1.72 -12.62 20.62
CA VAL A 621 -0.67 -12.69 19.60
C VAL A 621 -0.75 -11.43 18.73
N ASP A 622 0.41 -10.86 18.37
CA ASP A 622 0.46 -9.76 17.41
C ASP A 622 0.06 -10.27 16.03
N SER A 623 -0.93 -9.61 15.41
CA SER A 623 -1.47 -10.07 14.13
C SER A 623 -0.53 -9.81 12.96
N TYR A 624 0.33 -8.77 13.02
CA TYR A 624 1.30 -8.51 11.97
C TYR A 624 2.37 -9.60 11.90
N GLU A 625 2.95 -9.95 13.05
CA GLU A 625 3.95 -11.03 13.14
C GLU A 625 3.36 -12.38 12.70
N ALA A 626 2.14 -12.69 13.14
CA ALA A 626 1.44 -13.89 12.69
C ALA A 626 1.17 -13.88 11.19
N GLY A 627 0.85 -12.71 10.62
CA GLY A 627 0.60 -12.51 9.19
C GLY A 627 1.83 -12.76 8.34
N GLU A 628 2.98 -12.25 8.74
CA GLU A 628 4.24 -12.51 8.07
C GLU A 628 4.55 -14.01 8.01
N MET A 629 4.32 -14.73 9.11
CA MET A 629 4.51 -16.19 9.15
C MET A 629 3.48 -16.97 8.33
N CYS A 630 2.25 -16.46 8.19
CA CYS A 630 1.22 -17.10 7.37
C CYS A 630 1.42 -16.91 5.86
N LEU A 631 1.99 -15.77 5.45
CA LEU A 631 2.20 -15.44 4.04
C LEU A 631 3.43 -16.15 3.48
N ASN A 632 4.48 -16.29 4.27
CA ASN A 632 5.75 -16.90 3.90
C ASN A 632 5.80 -18.39 4.21
#